data_96625bd1aee6986572d1ed97d1f97fcf
#
_entry.id   96625bd1aee6986572d1ed97d1f97fcf
#
_cell.length_a   1.000
_cell.length_b   1.000
_cell.length_c   1.000
_cell.angle_alpha   90.00
_cell.angle_beta   90.00
_cell.angle_gamma   90.00
#
_symmetry.space_group_name_H-M   'P 1'
#
loop_
_entity.id
_entity.type
_entity.pdbx_description
1 polymer ?
#
loop_
_entity_poly.entity_id
_entity_poly.type
_entity_poly.pdbx_seq_one_letter_code
_entity_poly.pdbx_strand_id
1 'polypeptide(L)'
;MPRISEMTDVDFNGVENPYVPPKVLRLSPKLKLHQRWDENVDPVTYEVVRHNLWQINEEHGATIQRLSGSPVAMYALDLNPSILTEDAEFVYFGPYMQYMSGVTDTQVKWTMEFRLH
;
A
#
# COMPACT_ATOMS: atom_id res chain seq x y z
N MET A 1 8.27 -20.25 20.67
CA MET A 1 8.57 -18.84 20.39
C MET A 1 8.84 -18.19 21.74
N PRO A 2 9.97 -17.49 21.98
CA PRO A 2 10.21 -16.82 23.24
C PRO A 2 9.11 -15.77 23.48
N ARG A 3 8.73 -15.56 24.72
CA ARG A 3 7.76 -14.52 25.07
C ARG A 3 8.37 -13.15 24.78
N ILE A 4 7.55 -12.21 24.37
CA ILE A 4 7.99 -10.83 24.05
C ILE A 4 8.76 -10.21 25.23
N SER A 5 8.35 -10.49 26.47
CA SER A 5 9.02 -10.07 27.69
C SER A 5 10.46 -10.58 27.84
N GLU A 6 10.81 -11.64 27.12
CA GLU A 6 12.17 -12.23 27.16
C GLU A 6 13.08 -11.62 26.07
N MET A 7 12.54 -10.80 25.19
CA MET A 7 13.22 -10.31 23.99
C MET A 7 13.66 -8.85 24.08
N THR A 8 13.11 -8.07 24.99
CA THR A 8 13.37 -6.62 25.02
C THR A 8 13.36 -6.05 26.43
N ASP A 9 14.25 -5.11 26.70
CA ASP A 9 14.23 -4.23 27.88
C ASP A 9 13.37 -2.97 27.60
N VAL A 10 12.58 -2.98 26.55
CA VAL A 10 11.77 -1.82 26.15
C VAL A 10 10.46 -1.83 26.92
N ASP A 11 10.18 -0.74 27.62
CA ASP A 11 8.88 -0.49 28.23
C ASP A 11 7.88 -0.07 27.17
N PHE A 12 6.90 -0.93 26.91
CA PHE A 12 5.82 -0.67 25.94
C PHE A 12 4.62 0.11 26.54
N ASN A 13 4.74 0.64 27.76
CA ASN A 13 3.72 1.51 28.37
C ASN A 13 2.29 0.97 28.31
N GLY A 14 2.12 -0.31 28.57
CA GLY A 14 0.81 -0.96 28.57
C GLY A 14 0.30 -1.40 27.21
N VAL A 15 1.13 -1.34 26.16
CA VAL A 15 0.79 -1.94 24.86
C VAL A 15 0.84 -3.45 24.99
N GLU A 16 -0.31 -4.09 24.90
CA GLU A 16 -0.41 -5.55 24.89
C GLU A 16 0.12 -6.11 23.57
N ASN A 17 0.97 -7.13 23.68
CA ASN A 17 1.50 -7.87 22.53
C ASN A 17 2.09 -6.98 21.41
N PRO A 18 3.02 -6.07 21.71
CA PRO A 18 3.63 -5.25 20.66
C PRO A 18 4.34 -6.13 19.65
N TYR A 19 4.28 -5.72 18.38
CA TYR A 19 5.04 -6.40 17.34
C TYR A 19 6.54 -6.13 17.52
N VAL A 20 7.31 -7.18 17.73
CA VAL A 20 8.77 -7.12 17.74
C VAL A 20 9.28 -7.77 16.45
N PRO A 21 9.92 -7.02 15.56
CA PRO A 21 10.43 -7.59 14.31
C PRO A 21 11.53 -8.62 14.61
N PRO A 22 11.58 -9.72 13.85
CA PRO A 22 12.64 -10.71 14.01
C PRO A 22 14.00 -10.10 13.67
N LYS A 23 15.06 -10.55 14.33
CA LYS A 23 16.45 -10.10 14.06
C LYS A 23 16.87 -10.30 12.61
N VAL A 24 16.36 -11.34 11.96
CA VAL A 24 16.57 -11.61 10.55
C VAL A 24 15.22 -11.57 9.87
N LEU A 25 15.00 -10.53 9.06
CA LEU A 25 13.81 -10.42 8.24
C LEU A 25 13.89 -11.41 7.09
N ARG A 26 12.87 -12.24 6.99
CA ARG A 26 12.67 -13.15 5.84
C ARG A 26 11.35 -12.81 5.19
N LEU A 27 11.36 -12.72 3.88
CA LEU A 27 10.14 -12.55 3.11
C LEU A 27 9.24 -13.77 3.31
N SER A 28 7.94 -13.51 3.47
CA SER A 28 6.97 -14.58 3.54
C SER A 28 7.03 -15.43 2.26
N PRO A 29 6.98 -16.77 2.34
CA PRO A 29 6.89 -17.61 1.15
C PRO A 29 5.60 -17.41 0.35
N LYS A 30 4.60 -16.74 0.94
CA LYS A 30 3.36 -16.34 0.25
C LYS A 30 3.52 -15.04 -0.55
N LEU A 31 4.61 -14.30 -0.33
CA LEU A 31 4.86 -13.06 -1.03
C LEU A 31 5.23 -13.37 -2.48
N LYS A 32 4.40 -12.89 -3.39
CA LYS A 32 4.64 -12.98 -4.83
C LYS A 32 5.63 -11.89 -5.22
N LEU A 33 6.83 -12.28 -5.60
CA LEU A 33 7.84 -11.35 -6.09
C LEU A 33 7.86 -11.36 -7.62
N HIS A 34 7.79 -10.19 -8.21
CA HIS A 34 7.99 -10.03 -9.65
C HIS A 34 9.47 -10.21 -9.98
N GLN A 35 9.79 -11.32 -10.66
CA GLN A 35 11.16 -11.65 -11.05
C GLN A 35 11.37 -11.55 -12.56
N ARG A 36 10.32 -11.23 -13.30
CA ARG A 36 10.35 -11.09 -14.74
C ARG A 36 9.72 -9.77 -15.14
N TRP A 37 10.36 -9.07 -16.04
CA TRP A 37 9.86 -7.89 -16.71
C TRP A 37 10.10 -8.06 -18.21
N ASP A 38 9.30 -7.40 -19.00
CA ASP A 38 9.48 -7.35 -20.44
C ASP A 38 10.52 -6.28 -20.79
N GLU A 39 11.68 -6.71 -21.28
CA GLU A 39 12.77 -5.83 -21.68
C GLU A 39 12.51 -5.17 -23.05
N ASN A 40 11.51 -5.64 -23.78
CA ASN A 40 11.19 -5.17 -25.13
C ASN A 40 9.98 -4.23 -25.17
N VAL A 41 9.63 -3.61 -24.06
CA VAL A 41 8.56 -2.61 -24.04
C VAL A 41 8.99 -1.39 -24.85
N ASP A 42 8.16 -1.00 -25.82
CA ASP A 42 8.38 0.23 -26.57
C ASP A 42 8.37 1.44 -25.61
N PRO A 43 9.45 2.24 -25.57
CA PRO A 43 9.56 3.36 -24.62
C PRO A 43 8.43 4.39 -24.75
N VAL A 44 7.95 4.63 -25.96
CA VAL A 44 6.86 5.60 -26.21
C VAL A 44 5.57 5.06 -25.63
N THR A 45 5.24 3.82 -25.90
CA THR A 45 4.06 3.15 -25.35
C THR A 45 4.11 3.12 -23.83
N TYR A 46 5.27 2.80 -23.24
CA TYR A 46 5.47 2.82 -21.81
C TYR A 46 5.17 4.19 -21.21
N GLU A 47 5.72 5.27 -21.76
CA GLU A 47 5.50 6.62 -21.26
C GLU A 47 4.05 7.07 -21.42
N VAL A 48 3.39 6.72 -22.52
CA VAL A 48 1.96 7.02 -22.72
C VAL A 48 1.12 6.33 -21.65
N VAL A 49 1.33 5.04 -21.42
CA VAL A 49 0.59 4.29 -20.40
C VAL A 49 0.87 4.86 -19.01
N ARG A 50 2.14 5.10 -18.67
CA ARG A 50 2.55 5.68 -17.39
C ARG A 50 1.88 7.03 -17.12
N HIS A 51 1.87 7.92 -18.10
CA HIS A 51 1.22 9.22 -17.97
C HIS A 51 -0.29 9.11 -17.83
N ASN A 52 -0.93 8.24 -18.57
CA ASN A 52 -2.37 8.02 -18.47
C ASN A 52 -2.76 7.47 -17.09
N LEU A 53 -2.01 6.52 -16.55
CA LEU A 53 -2.25 5.99 -15.20
C LEU A 53 -2.05 7.07 -14.15
N TRP A 54 -1.03 7.89 -14.28
CA TRP A 54 -0.83 9.05 -13.40
C TRP A 54 -2.03 9.99 -13.45
N GLN A 55 -2.47 10.38 -14.65
CA GLN A 55 -3.60 11.30 -14.82
C GLN A 55 -4.89 10.73 -14.20
N ILE A 56 -5.20 9.47 -14.44
CA ILE A 56 -6.35 8.79 -13.83
C ILE A 56 -6.27 8.85 -12.30
N ASN A 57 -5.10 8.61 -11.73
CA ASN A 57 -4.91 8.63 -10.30
C ASN A 57 -5.05 10.04 -9.70
N GLU A 58 -4.56 11.07 -10.39
CA GLU A 58 -4.75 12.49 -10.02
C GLU A 58 -6.23 12.91 -10.05
N GLU A 59 -6.95 12.55 -11.09
CA GLU A 59 -8.39 12.80 -11.20
C GLU A 59 -9.18 12.07 -10.11
N HIS A 60 -8.79 10.86 -9.78
CA HIS A 60 -9.35 10.10 -8.68
C HIS A 60 -9.14 10.83 -7.35
N GLY A 61 -7.93 11.27 -7.05
CA GLY A 61 -7.61 12.03 -5.83
C GLY A 61 -8.39 13.35 -5.76
N ALA A 62 -8.43 14.11 -6.84
CA ALA A 62 -9.18 15.36 -6.94
C ALA A 62 -10.70 15.13 -6.73
N THR A 63 -11.22 14.01 -7.22
CA THR A 63 -12.62 13.64 -7.06
C THR A 63 -12.92 13.30 -5.60
N ILE A 64 -12.09 12.49 -4.96
CA ILE A 64 -12.22 12.17 -3.53
C ILE A 64 -12.17 13.45 -2.69
N GLN A 65 -11.21 14.32 -2.94
CA GLN A 65 -11.07 15.59 -2.25
C GLN A 65 -12.35 16.43 -2.32
N ARG A 66 -12.97 16.52 -3.50
CA ARG A 66 -14.16 17.34 -3.72
C ARG A 66 -15.44 16.73 -3.15
N LEU A 67 -15.56 15.41 -3.17
CA LEU A 67 -16.81 14.70 -2.86
C LEU A 67 -16.83 14.08 -1.45
N SER A 68 -15.69 13.92 -0.79
CA SER A 68 -15.62 13.18 0.49
C SER A 68 -16.41 13.82 1.63
N GLY A 69 -16.56 15.14 1.63
CA GLY A 69 -17.13 15.88 2.77
C GLY A 69 -16.27 15.84 4.04
N SER A 70 -15.16 15.11 4.03
CA SER A 70 -14.23 15.03 5.15
C SER A 70 -13.27 16.23 5.15
N PRO A 71 -13.22 17.04 6.23
CA PRO A 71 -12.24 18.12 6.32
C PRO A 71 -10.79 17.63 6.22
N VAL A 72 -10.52 16.43 6.69
CA VAL A 72 -9.18 15.82 6.64
C VAL A 72 -8.77 15.51 5.20
N ALA A 73 -9.66 14.91 4.42
CA ALA A 73 -9.39 14.65 3.01
C ALA A 73 -9.37 15.95 2.18
N MET A 74 -10.28 16.89 2.47
CA MET A 74 -10.44 18.12 1.69
C MET A 74 -9.31 19.13 1.90
N TYR A 75 -8.88 19.32 3.16
CA TYR A 75 -7.93 20.37 3.51
C TYR A 75 -6.54 19.85 3.87
N ALA A 76 -6.46 18.71 4.56
CA ALA A 76 -5.18 18.12 4.92
C ALA A 76 -4.64 17.18 3.84
N LEU A 77 -5.43 16.88 2.80
CA LEU A 77 -5.07 15.93 1.73
C LEU A 77 -4.70 14.55 2.27
N ASP A 78 -5.30 14.17 3.41
CA ASP A 78 -5.13 12.83 3.99
C ASP A 78 -6.01 11.83 3.22
N LEU A 79 -5.55 11.52 2.05
CA LEU A 79 -6.16 10.57 1.14
C LEU A 79 -5.06 9.92 0.30
N ASN A 80 -5.37 8.76 -0.24
CA ASN A 80 -4.38 8.01 -1.00
C ASN A 80 -5.02 7.22 -2.13
N PRO A 81 -5.26 7.87 -3.30
CA PRO A 81 -5.71 7.17 -4.48
C PRO A 81 -4.60 6.26 -4.99
N SER A 82 -4.95 5.05 -5.36
CA SER A 82 -4.01 4.08 -5.90
C SER A 82 -4.67 3.22 -6.96
N ILE A 83 -3.86 2.72 -7.87
CA ILE A 83 -4.25 1.76 -8.90
C ILE A 83 -3.54 0.46 -8.57
N LEU A 84 -4.29 -0.62 -8.49
CA LEU A 84 -3.77 -1.95 -8.19
C LEU A 84 -4.13 -2.90 -9.33
N THR A 85 -3.40 -3.99 -9.42
CA THR A 85 -3.76 -5.12 -10.27
C THR A 85 -4.93 -5.91 -9.67
N GLU A 86 -5.44 -6.88 -10.40
CA GLU A 86 -6.44 -7.84 -9.94
C GLU A 86 -5.99 -8.67 -8.73
N ASP A 87 -4.67 -8.85 -8.57
CA ASP A 87 -4.06 -9.52 -7.40
C ASP A 87 -3.77 -8.54 -6.24
N ALA A 88 -4.29 -7.32 -6.31
CA ALA A 88 -4.05 -6.23 -5.36
C ALA A 88 -2.56 -5.87 -5.20
N GLU A 89 -1.81 -5.85 -6.29
CA GLU A 89 -0.45 -5.36 -6.33
C GLU A 89 -0.42 -3.93 -6.86
N PHE A 90 0.42 -3.08 -6.30
CA PHE A 90 0.49 -1.68 -6.73
C PHE A 90 0.97 -1.55 -8.17
N VAL A 91 0.21 -0.82 -8.97
CA VAL A 91 0.58 -0.33 -10.30
C VAL A 91 0.97 1.13 -10.21
N TYR A 92 0.16 1.94 -9.55
CA TYR A 92 0.40 3.35 -9.36
C TYR A 92 -0.09 3.82 -8.00
N PHE A 93 0.66 4.73 -7.39
CA PHE A 93 0.41 5.28 -6.08
C PHE A 93 0.47 6.81 -6.14
N GLY A 94 -0.53 7.46 -5.59
CA GLY A 94 -0.67 8.91 -5.70
C GLY A 94 0.32 9.71 -4.86
N PRO A 95 0.44 11.01 -5.15
CA PRO A 95 1.42 11.89 -4.51
C PRO A 95 1.03 12.35 -3.10
N TYR A 96 -0.12 11.94 -2.59
CA TYR A 96 -0.66 12.43 -1.32
C TYR A 96 0.02 11.79 -0.09
N MET A 97 -0.71 11.05 0.74
CA MET A 97 -0.15 10.45 1.97
C MET A 97 0.59 9.13 1.69
N GLN A 98 1.87 9.23 1.36
CA GLN A 98 2.67 8.09 0.91
C GLN A 98 2.96 7.03 1.99
N TYR A 99 2.74 7.33 3.27
CA TYR A 99 2.94 6.34 4.33
C TYR A 99 1.99 5.13 4.24
N MET A 100 0.90 5.26 3.48
CA MET A 100 -0.02 4.15 3.22
C MET A 100 0.47 3.17 2.15
N SER A 101 1.63 3.41 1.54
CA SER A 101 2.16 2.58 0.45
C SER A 101 2.40 1.11 0.83
N GLY A 102 2.67 0.83 2.08
CA GLY A 102 2.86 -0.55 2.56
C GLY A 102 1.62 -1.18 3.20
N VAL A 103 0.47 -0.49 3.19
CA VAL A 103 -0.74 -0.93 3.90
C VAL A 103 -1.91 -1.16 2.95
N THR A 104 -2.08 -0.32 1.93
CA THR A 104 -3.25 -0.36 1.05
C THR A 104 -3.37 -1.69 0.30
N ASP A 105 -2.30 -2.23 -0.25
CA ASP A 105 -2.30 -3.52 -0.91
C ASP A 105 -2.68 -4.65 0.04
N THR A 106 -2.15 -4.64 1.26
CA THR A 106 -2.49 -5.60 2.30
C THR A 106 -3.96 -5.49 2.70
N GLN A 107 -4.48 -4.27 2.83
CA GLN A 107 -5.89 -4.04 3.14
C GLN A 107 -6.81 -4.55 2.04
N VAL A 108 -6.48 -4.30 0.78
CA VAL A 108 -7.26 -4.78 -0.36
C VAL A 108 -7.21 -6.31 -0.45
N LYS A 109 -6.04 -6.93 -0.32
CA LYS A 109 -5.87 -8.39 -0.26
C LYS A 109 -6.72 -9.01 0.84
N TRP A 110 -6.66 -8.43 2.05
CA TRP A 110 -7.49 -8.88 3.16
C TRP A 110 -8.99 -8.75 2.85
N THR A 111 -9.41 -7.63 2.27
CA THR A 111 -10.81 -7.41 1.89
C THR A 111 -11.28 -8.41 0.83
N MET A 112 -10.45 -8.71 -0.15
CA MET A 112 -10.75 -9.72 -1.17
C MET A 112 -10.88 -11.12 -0.56
N GLU A 113 -10.03 -11.46 0.39
CA GLU A 113 -10.04 -12.78 1.04
C GLU A 113 -11.27 -12.97 1.94
N PHE A 114 -11.65 -11.94 2.70
CA PHE A 114 -12.67 -12.09 3.76
C PHE A 114 -14.05 -11.49 3.46
N ARG A 115 -14.20 -10.72 2.40
CA ARG A 115 -15.50 -10.12 2.04
C ARG A 115 -16.21 -10.76 0.85
N LEU A 116 -15.56 -11.63 0.11
CA LEU A 116 -16.15 -12.33 -1.02
C LEU A 116 -16.83 -13.65 -0.59
N HIS A 117 -17.03 -13.83 0.69
CA HIS A 117 -17.80 -14.88 1.32
C HIS A 117 -18.90 -14.21 2.15
#